data_be4cb8c09ff6e2eaec6dd8fec2f672cf
#
_entry.id   be4cb8c09ff6e2eaec6dd8fec2f672cf
#
_cell.length_a   1.000
_cell.length_b   1.000
_cell.length_c   1.000
_cell.angle_alpha   90.00
_cell.angle_beta   90.00
_cell.angle_gamma   90.00
#
_symmetry.space_group_name_H-M   'P 1'
#
loop_
_entity.id
_entity.type
_entity.pdbx_description
1 polymer ?
#
loop_
_entity_poly.entity_id
_entity_poly.type
_entity_poly.pdbx_seq_one_letter_code
_entity_poly.pdbx_strand_id
1 'polypeptide(L)'
;MEAKEKPSEPILKNKHTDDLIDHYWGSINYVAGLIKASELKAGLILSFYGILLNFIYQSIQMALIQTPSQFIFFILLGLWFCCTVFSIYFSIRCFIPRIEGTYEKNIFFFRDVITKFGGIKDFSKTFYDISRDEDQVFDHLGQQVFIMSKIAAVKFKNVQRSLKFLAFGLLVLLLMIGYFALSTL
;
A
#
# COMPACT_ATOMS: atom_id res chain seq x y z
N MET A 1 8.87 -32.21 60.00
CA MET A 1 9.30 -30.83 59.64
C MET A 1 8.73 -30.57 58.26
N GLU A 2 7.49 -30.09 58.20
CA GLU A 2 6.79 -29.81 56.95
C GLU A 2 7.28 -28.42 56.43
N ALA A 3 7.85 -28.43 55.26
CA ALA A 3 8.18 -27.20 54.55
C ALA A 3 6.88 -26.52 54.09
N LYS A 4 6.51 -25.40 54.72
CA LYS A 4 5.43 -24.55 54.26
C LYS A 4 5.79 -23.98 52.90
N GLU A 5 5.10 -24.49 51.89
CA GLU A 5 5.09 -23.91 50.55
C GLU A 5 4.54 -22.48 50.63
N LYS A 6 5.36 -21.48 50.26
CA LYS A 6 4.98 -20.08 50.25
C LYS A 6 3.92 -19.92 49.14
N PRO A 7 2.73 -19.34 49.41
CA PRO A 7 1.76 -19.12 48.38
C PRO A 7 2.39 -18.18 47.33
N SER A 8 2.37 -18.60 46.06
CA SER A 8 2.73 -17.73 44.94
C SER A 8 1.82 -16.51 44.96
N GLU A 9 2.39 -15.34 45.14
CA GLU A 9 1.64 -14.09 45.00
C GLU A 9 0.92 -14.11 43.63
N PRO A 10 -0.37 -13.73 43.58
CA PRO A 10 -1.06 -13.61 42.31
C PRO A 10 -0.33 -12.56 41.50
N ILE A 11 0.12 -12.95 40.30
CA ILE A 11 0.68 -12.00 39.32
C ILE A 11 -0.40 -10.95 39.10
N LEU A 12 -0.26 -9.80 39.77
CA LEU A 12 -1.09 -8.63 39.52
C LEU A 12 -0.89 -8.28 38.05
N LYS A 13 -1.86 -8.72 37.24
CA LYS A 13 -1.92 -8.37 35.84
C LYS A 13 -1.88 -6.84 35.77
N ASN A 14 -0.77 -6.29 35.30
CA ASN A 14 -0.57 -4.84 35.28
C ASN A 14 -1.50 -4.26 34.18
N LYS A 15 -2.68 -3.82 34.58
CA LYS A 15 -3.72 -3.27 33.70
C LYS A 15 -3.14 -2.19 32.76
N HIS A 16 -2.15 -1.46 33.23
CA HIS A 16 -1.50 -0.40 32.44
C HIS A 16 -0.68 -1.00 31.29
N THR A 17 0.03 -2.11 31.49
CA THR A 17 0.77 -2.81 30.46
C THR A 17 -0.16 -3.40 29.40
N ASP A 18 -1.28 -4.00 29.82
CA ASP A 18 -2.29 -4.53 28.90
C ASP A 18 -2.88 -3.39 28.04
N ASP A 19 -3.24 -2.24 28.64
CA ASP A 19 -3.79 -1.09 27.93
C ASP A 19 -2.76 -0.52 26.91
N LEU A 20 -1.46 -0.51 27.25
CA LEU A 20 -0.40 -0.08 26.32
C LEU A 20 -0.25 -1.05 25.14
N ILE A 21 -0.24 -2.34 25.38
CA ILE A 21 -0.18 -3.35 24.32
C ILE A 21 -1.36 -3.18 23.36
N ASP A 22 -2.57 -2.97 23.88
CA ASP A 22 -3.76 -2.74 23.07
C ASP A 22 -3.65 -1.47 22.21
N HIS A 23 -3.04 -0.40 22.73
CA HIS A 23 -2.77 0.81 21.95
C HIS A 23 -1.80 0.56 20.80
N TYR A 24 -0.73 -0.20 21.00
CA TYR A 24 0.20 -0.56 19.92
C TYR A 24 -0.47 -1.42 18.85
N TRP A 25 -1.23 -2.45 19.25
CA TRP A 25 -1.98 -3.29 18.32
C TRP A 25 -3.07 -2.52 17.58
N GLY A 26 -3.76 -1.60 18.27
CA GLY A 26 -4.71 -0.67 17.67
C GLY A 26 -4.05 0.19 16.57
N SER A 27 -2.86 0.71 16.86
CA SER A 27 -2.09 1.50 15.90
C SER A 27 -1.62 0.67 14.70
N ILE A 28 -1.12 -0.54 14.93
CA ILE A 28 -0.72 -1.49 13.87
C ILE A 28 -1.91 -1.80 12.97
N ASN A 29 -3.06 -2.14 13.56
CA ASN A 29 -4.28 -2.47 12.81
C ASN A 29 -4.81 -1.27 12.02
N TYR A 30 -4.77 -0.06 12.59
CA TYR A 30 -5.12 1.16 11.88
C TYR A 30 -4.24 1.37 10.64
N VAL A 31 -2.92 1.28 10.79
CA VAL A 31 -1.98 1.44 9.68
C VAL A 31 -2.14 0.33 8.63
N ALA A 32 -2.39 -0.92 9.07
CA ALA A 32 -2.70 -2.02 8.16
C ALA A 32 -3.96 -1.75 7.34
N GLY A 33 -4.99 -1.17 7.96
CA GLY A 33 -6.20 -0.69 7.28
C GLY A 33 -5.91 0.37 6.22
N LEU A 34 -5.02 1.33 6.50
CA LEU A 34 -4.58 2.33 5.53
C LEU A 34 -3.84 1.70 4.34
N ILE A 35 -2.97 0.72 4.58
CA ILE A 35 -2.27 -0.02 3.52
C ILE A 35 -3.29 -0.69 2.61
N LYS A 36 -4.23 -1.44 3.19
CA LYS A 36 -5.30 -2.15 2.45
C LYS A 36 -6.17 -1.17 1.64
N ALA A 37 -6.54 -0.04 2.23
CA ALA A 37 -7.31 1.00 1.53
C ALA A 37 -6.56 1.58 0.32
N SER A 38 -5.22 1.73 0.42
CA SER A 38 -4.39 2.18 -0.70
C SER A 38 -4.36 1.16 -1.83
N GLU A 39 -4.22 -0.13 -1.50
CA GLU A 39 -4.24 -1.22 -2.48
C GLU A 39 -5.59 -1.33 -3.18
N LEU A 40 -6.69 -1.20 -2.44
CA LEU A 40 -8.04 -1.18 -3.04
C LEU A 40 -8.21 -0.03 -4.03
N LYS A 41 -7.77 1.19 -3.66
CA LYS A 41 -7.82 2.35 -4.57
C LYS A 41 -6.99 2.12 -5.83
N ALA A 42 -5.78 1.57 -5.70
CA ALA A 42 -4.94 1.23 -6.85
C ALA A 42 -5.59 0.17 -7.74
N GLY A 43 -6.21 -0.85 -7.17
CA GLY A 43 -6.97 -1.89 -7.88
C GLY A 43 -8.15 -1.32 -8.66
N LEU A 44 -8.93 -0.42 -8.04
CA LEU A 44 -10.05 0.26 -8.70
C LEU A 44 -9.58 1.10 -9.89
N ILE A 45 -8.45 1.81 -9.78
CA ILE A 45 -7.88 2.57 -10.90
C ILE A 45 -7.51 1.63 -12.06
N LEU A 46 -6.86 0.49 -11.77
CA LEU A 46 -6.50 -0.48 -12.80
C LEU A 46 -7.74 -1.09 -13.48
N SER A 47 -8.76 -1.42 -12.70
CA SER A 47 -10.05 -1.94 -13.24
C SER A 47 -10.73 -0.91 -14.12
N PHE A 48 -10.74 0.37 -13.70
CA PHE A 48 -11.26 1.47 -14.51
C PHE A 48 -10.54 1.59 -15.85
N TYR A 49 -9.19 1.53 -15.85
CA TYR A 49 -8.43 1.53 -17.10
C TYR A 49 -8.72 0.32 -17.98
N GLY A 50 -8.94 -0.86 -17.41
CA GLY A 50 -9.32 -2.04 -18.18
C GLY A 50 -10.60 -1.81 -19.00
N ILE A 51 -11.60 -1.20 -18.38
CA ILE A 51 -12.87 -0.86 -19.04
C ILE A 51 -12.66 0.27 -20.05
N LEU A 52 -11.98 1.35 -19.64
CA LEU A 52 -11.77 2.52 -20.49
C LEU A 52 -10.98 2.19 -21.75
N LEU A 53 -9.91 1.41 -21.65
CA LEU A 53 -9.09 1.00 -22.80
C LEU A 53 -9.89 0.13 -23.78
N ASN A 54 -10.80 -0.73 -23.29
CA ASN A 54 -11.66 -1.51 -24.16
C ASN A 54 -12.62 -0.61 -24.98
N PHE A 55 -13.24 0.39 -24.34
CA PHE A 55 -14.07 1.37 -25.06
C PHE A 55 -13.31 2.15 -26.10
N ILE A 56 -12.10 2.62 -25.76
CA ILE A 56 -11.27 3.39 -26.68
C ILE A 56 -10.81 2.53 -27.86
N TYR A 57 -10.42 1.27 -27.60
CA TYR A 57 -10.04 0.35 -28.66
C TYR A 57 -11.16 0.16 -29.70
N GLN A 58 -12.40 0.02 -29.26
CA GLN A 58 -13.56 -0.09 -30.16
C GLN A 58 -13.82 1.21 -30.93
N SER A 59 -13.65 2.36 -30.29
CA SER A 59 -13.94 3.69 -30.89
C SER A 59 -12.85 4.17 -31.83
N ILE A 60 -11.58 3.79 -31.61
CA ILE A 60 -10.46 4.29 -32.40
C ILE A 60 -10.52 3.84 -33.86
N GLN A 61 -11.06 2.65 -34.13
CA GLN A 61 -11.24 2.14 -35.48
C GLN A 61 -12.20 3.01 -36.29
N MET A 62 -13.31 3.48 -35.67
CA MET A 62 -14.25 4.37 -36.32
C MET A 62 -13.67 5.78 -36.52
N ALA A 63 -12.94 6.28 -35.51
CA ALA A 63 -12.34 7.60 -35.57
C ALA A 63 -11.25 7.73 -36.65
N LEU A 64 -10.41 6.73 -36.82
CA LEU A 64 -9.34 6.75 -37.84
C LEU A 64 -9.85 6.79 -39.30
N ILE A 65 -11.06 6.24 -39.55
CA ILE A 65 -11.69 6.26 -40.89
C ILE A 65 -12.26 7.63 -41.22
N GLN A 66 -12.72 8.40 -40.22
CA GLN A 66 -13.48 9.63 -40.40
C GLN A 66 -12.65 10.91 -40.22
N THR A 67 -11.42 10.81 -39.65
CA THR A 67 -10.65 12.00 -39.31
C THR A 67 -9.63 12.29 -40.43
N PRO A 68 -9.76 13.43 -41.14
CA PRO A 68 -8.65 13.90 -41.96
C PRO A 68 -7.47 14.22 -41.05
N SER A 69 -6.27 13.87 -41.48
CA SER A 69 -4.97 14.00 -40.82
C SER A 69 -4.83 15.28 -39.96
N GLN A 70 -5.30 15.24 -38.72
CA GLN A 70 -5.22 16.40 -37.83
C GLN A 70 -4.11 16.16 -36.80
N PHE A 71 -2.97 16.82 -37.02
CA PHE A 71 -1.79 16.74 -36.13
C PHE A 71 -2.13 16.95 -34.65
N ILE A 72 -3.06 17.85 -34.34
CA ILE A 72 -3.52 18.13 -32.96
C ILE A 72 -4.16 16.88 -32.30
N PHE A 73 -4.97 16.13 -33.02
CA PHE A 73 -5.59 14.91 -32.50
C PHE A 73 -4.56 13.87 -32.06
N PHE A 74 -3.53 13.65 -32.88
CA PHE A 74 -2.46 12.71 -32.54
C PHE A 74 -1.60 13.16 -31.37
N ILE A 75 -1.39 14.48 -31.19
CA ILE A 75 -0.70 15.02 -30.00
C ILE A 75 -1.52 14.75 -28.73
N LEU A 76 -2.83 15.05 -28.77
CA LEU A 76 -3.71 14.82 -27.62
C LEU A 76 -3.80 13.32 -27.27
N LEU A 77 -3.89 12.48 -28.28
CA LEU A 77 -3.91 11.02 -28.12
C LEU A 77 -2.60 10.51 -27.46
N GLY A 78 -1.45 10.99 -27.94
CA GLY A 78 -0.15 10.65 -27.37
C GLY A 78 -0.01 11.14 -25.92
N LEU A 79 -0.45 12.36 -25.61
CA LEU A 79 -0.44 12.92 -24.26
C LEU A 79 -1.35 12.10 -23.32
N TRP A 80 -2.56 11.75 -23.77
CA TRP A 80 -3.47 10.91 -23.01
C TRP A 80 -2.86 9.53 -22.74
N PHE A 81 -2.26 8.91 -23.75
CA PHE A 81 -1.60 7.61 -23.61
C PHE A 81 -0.45 7.65 -22.61
N CYS A 82 0.39 8.68 -22.65
CA CYS A 82 1.45 8.89 -21.64
C CYS A 82 0.89 8.98 -20.22
N CYS A 83 -0.18 9.76 -20.02
CA CYS A 83 -0.84 9.87 -18.71
C CYS A 83 -1.37 8.52 -18.22
N THR A 84 -1.97 7.75 -19.11
CA THR A 84 -2.48 6.41 -18.82
C THR A 84 -1.36 5.46 -18.38
N VAL A 85 -0.25 5.41 -19.11
CA VAL A 85 0.91 4.59 -18.77
C VAL A 85 1.49 4.96 -17.42
N PHE A 86 1.67 6.26 -17.13
CA PHE A 86 2.17 6.69 -15.82
C PHE A 86 1.20 6.37 -14.68
N SER A 87 -0.11 6.55 -14.90
CA SER A 87 -1.12 6.21 -13.89
C SER A 87 -1.12 4.72 -13.58
N ILE A 88 -1.12 3.86 -14.59
CA ILE A 88 -1.02 2.40 -14.43
C ILE A 88 0.27 2.02 -13.71
N TYR A 89 1.40 2.59 -14.11
CA TYR A 89 2.70 2.34 -13.49
C TYR A 89 2.69 2.63 -11.98
N PHE A 90 2.16 3.80 -11.56
CA PHE A 90 2.08 4.14 -10.13
C PHE A 90 1.06 3.27 -9.38
N SER A 91 -0.04 2.84 -10.03
CA SER A 91 -0.98 1.88 -9.43
C SER A 91 -0.31 0.53 -9.19
N ILE A 92 0.43 0.00 -10.15
CA ILE A 92 1.17 -1.26 -9.98
C ILE A 92 2.24 -1.12 -8.87
N ARG A 93 2.95 0.00 -8.81
CA ARG A 93 3.94 0.27 -7.76
C ARG A 93 3.34 0.31 -6.35
N CYS A 94 2.05 0.55 -6.21
CA CYS A 94 1.37 0.48 -4.93
C CYS A 94 1.31 -0.96 -4.38
N PHE A 95 1.21 -1.97 -5.23
CA PHE A 95 1.17 -3.39 -4.82
C PHE A 95 2.55 -3.94 -4.48
N ILE A 96 3.62 -3.39 -5.04
CA ILE A 96 4.98 -3.87 -4.81
C ILE A 96 5.49 -3.32 -3.48
N PRO A 97 5.72 -4.16 -2.46
CA PRO A 97 6.25 -3.71 -1.19
C PRO A 97 7.72 -3.32 -1.37
N ARG A 98 8.02 -2.03 -1.32
CA ARG A 98 9.39 -1.54 -1.20
C ARG A 98 9.60 -1.04 0.22
N ILE A 99 10.46 -1.74 0.93
CA ILE A 99 10.95 -1.30 2.23
C ILE A 99 12.32 -0.67 1.96
N GLU A 100 12.34 0.65 1.93
CA GLU A 100 13.58 1.42 1.82
C GLU A 100 14.17 1.58 3.23
N GLY A 101 15.32 0.97 3.48
CA GLY A 101 16.07 1.07 4.72
C GLY A 101 16.48 -0.28 5.30
N THR A 102 17.63 -0.29 5.98
CA THR A 102 18.06 -1.38 6.85
C THR A 102 17.48 -1.12 8.23
N TYR A 103 16.56 -1.96 8.66
CA TYR A 103 16.01 -1.96 10.01
C TYR A 103 16.61 -3.09 10.80
N GLU A 104 16.66 -2.92 12.12
CA GLU A 104 16.98 -4.01 13.04
C GLU A 104 15.98 -5.15 12.92
N LYS A 105 16.36 -6.33 13.39
CA LYS A 105 15.48 -7.50 13.35
C LYS A 105 14.26 -7.25 14.22
N ASN A 106 13.07 -7.42 13.67
CA ASN A 106 11.83 -7.25 14.41
C ASN A 106 11.00 -8.53 14.41
N ILE A 107 10.63 -9.00 15.59
CA ILE A 107 9.89 -10.27 15.77
C ILE A 107 8.44 -10.20 15.26
N PHE A 108 7.86 -9.02 15.15
CA PHE A 108 6.50 -8.81 14.64
C PHE A 108 6.47 -8.50 13.14
N PHE A 109 7.64 -8.28 12.51
CA PHE A 109 7.69 -7.95 11.10
C PHE A 109 7.83 -9.21 10.25
N PHE A 110 6.77 -9.55 9.51
CA PHE A 110 6.65 -10.79 8.71
C PHE A 110 7.89 -11.12 7.87
N ARG A 111 8.46 -10.12 7.17
CA ARG A 111 9.64 -10.35 6.34
C ARG A 111 10.85 -10.78 7.17
N ASP A 112 11.07 -10.13 8.31
CA ASP A 112 12.23 -10.43 9.17
C ASP A 112 12.09 -11.80 9.80
N VAL A 113 10.87 -12.18 10.21
CA VAL A 113 10.55 -13.52 10.73
C VAL A 113 11.01 -14.62 9.77
N ILE A 114 10.81 -14.41 8.47
CA ILE A 114 11.15 -15.41 7.45
C ILE A 114 12.62 -15.33 7.01
N THR A 115 13.25 -14.14 7.03
CA THR A 115 14.56 -13.95 6.39
C THR A 115 15.72 -13.74 7.35
N LYS A 116 15.47 -13.32 8.62
CA LYS A 116 16.54 -12.87 9.52
C LYS A 116 16.70 -13.72 10.78
N PHE A 117 15.76 -14.58 11.11
CA PHE A 117 15.76 -15.36 12.35
C PHE A 117 16.26 -16.81 12.20
N GLY A 118 16.66 -17.22 10.98
CA GLY A 118 17.14 -18.58 10.75
C GLY A 118 16.03 -19.63 10.79
N GLY A 119 16.14 -20.64 11.66
CA GLY A 119 15.17 -21.73 11.76
C GLY A 119 14.03 -21.45 12.73
N ILE A 120 12.99 -22.31 12.69
CA ILE A 120 11.82 -22.23 13.59
C ILE A 120 12.23 -22.21 15.06
N LYS A 121 13.23 -23.01 15.45
CA LYS A 121 13.68 -23.10 16.85
C LYS A 121 14.36 -21.80 17.31
N ASP A 122 15.17 -21.19 16.44
CA ASP A 122 15.88 -19.94 16.75
C ASP A 122 14.89 -18.77 16.88
N PHE A 123 13.91 -18.69 15.97
CA PHE A 123 12.83 -17.72 16.08
C PHE A 123 12.02 -17.92 17.35
N SER A 124 11.57 -19.14 17.65
CA SER A 124 10.75 -19.44 18.82
C SER A 124 11.46 -19.08 20.13
N LYS A 125 12.77 -19.36 20.22
CA LYS A 125 13.59 -18.99 21.38
C LYS A 125 13.69 -17.45 21.51
N THR A 126 14.05 -16.77 20.42
CA THR A 126 14.19 -15.32 20.44
C THR A 126 12.85 -14.63 20.75
N PHE A 127 11.77 -15.14 20.19
CA PHE A 127 10.43 -14.62 20.45
C PHE A 127 10.06 -14.76 21.94
N TYR A 128 10.36 -15.93 22.54
CA TYR A 128 10.10 -16.17 23.96
C TYR A 128 10.96 -15.27 24.85
N ASP A 129 12.26 -15.13 24.53
CA ASP A 129 13.18 -14.32 25.32
C ASP A 129 12.76 -12.84 25.32
N ILE A 130 12.41 -12.28 24.16
CA ILE A 130 11.91 -10.90 24.02
C ILE A 130 10.55 -10.73 24.71
N SER A 131 9.64 -11.71 24.60
CA SER A 131 8.31 -11.63 25.19
C SER A 131 8.30 -11.60 26.72
N ARG A 132 9.42 -11.95 27.37
CA ARG A 132 9.58 -11.87 28.83
C ARG A 132 10.03 -10.51 29.33
N ASP A 133 10.49 -9.65 28.45
CA ASP A 133 11.03 -8.33 28.76
C ASP A 133 10.09 -7.27 28.16
N GLU A 134 9.36 -6.56 29.03
CA GLU A 134 8.36 -5.55 28.63
C GLU A 134 8.99 -4.45 27.78
N ASP A 135 10.18 -3.96 28.13
CA ASP A 135 10.85 -2.88 27.41
C ASP A 135 11.21 -3.31 25.99
N GLN A 136 11.69 -4.54 25.81
CA GLN A 136 11.98 -5.10 24.49
C GLN A 136 10.71 -5.31 23.66
N VAL A 137 9.62 -5.77 24.27
CA VAL A 137 8.34 -5.93 23.57
C VAL A 137 7.85 -4.59 23.04
N PHE A 138 7.85 -3.53 23.89
CA PHE A 138 7.40 -2.21 23.47
C PHE A 138 8.30 -1.59 22.40
N ASP A 139 9.61 -1.79 22.49
CA ASP A 139 10.54 -1.34 21.44
C ASP A 139 10.22 -2.02 20.10
N HIS A 140 10.07 -3.34 20.09
CA HIS A 140 9.70 -4.09 18.87
C HIS A 140 8.33 -3.70 18.31
N LEU A 141 7.33 -3.46 19.16
CA LEU A 141 6.02 -2.97 18.74
C LEU A 141 6.11 -1.56 18.14
N GLY A 142 6.88 -0.66 18.78
CA GLY A 142 7.13 0.68 18.26
C GLY A 142 7.80 0.68 16.90
N GLN A 143 8.83 -0.15 16.73
CA GLN A 143 9.48 -0.37 15.44
C GLN A 143 8.50 -0.89 14.40
N GLN A 144 7.62 -1.83 14.76
CA GLN A 144 6.61 -2.37 13.85
C GLN A 144 5.63 -1.29 13.37
N VAL A 145 5.12 -0.43 14.28
CA VAL A 145 4.26 0.71 13.92
C VAL A 145 5.00 1.63 12.94
N PHE A 146 6.27 1.94 13.21
CA PHE A 146 7.07 2.81 12.34
C PHE A 146 7.29 2.22 10.94
N ILE A 147 7.68 0.94 10.85
CA ILE A 147 7.91 0.25 9.58
C ILE A 147 6.61 0.23 8.75
N MET A 148 5.49 -0.16 9.36
CA MET A 148 4.20 -0.21 8.68
C MET A 148 3.74 1.19 8.23
N SER A 149 3.94 2.22 9.05
CA SER A 149 3.62 3.61 8.70
C SER A 149 4.43 4.08 7.49
N LYS A 150 5.70 3.71 7.41
CA LYS A 150 6.55 4.03 6.25
C LYS A 150 6.08 3.32 4.98
N ILE A 151 5.68 2.05 5.09
CA ILE A 151 5.07 1.30 3.97
C ILE A 151 3.78 1.99 3.52
N ALA A 152 2.89 2.36 4.46
CA ALA A 152 1.65 3.06 4.17
C ALA A 152 1.91 4.38 3.44
N ALA A 153 2.86 5.20 3.92
CA ALA A 153 3.21 6.48 3.31
C ALA A 153 3.67 6.34 1.86
N VAL A 154 4.51 5.34 1.55
CA VAL A 154 4.95 5.07 0.17
C VAL A 154 3.78 4.64 -0.72
N LYS A 155 2.90 3.77 -0.22
CA LYS A 155 1.71 3.32 -0.95
C LYS A 155 0.75 4.48 -1.23
N PHE A 156 0.45 5.32 -0.23
CA PHE A 156 -0.36 6.52 -0.39
C PHE A 156 0.20 7.47 -1.44
N LYS A 157 1.51 7.73 -1.40
CA LYS A 157 2.19 8.58 -2.38
C LYS A 157 2.02 8.05 -3.81
N ASN A 158 2.13 6.74 -4.01
CA ASN A 158 1.94 6.12 -5.32
C ASN A 158 0.49 6.23 -5.80
N VAL A 159 -0.50 5.94 -4.94
CA VAL A 159 -1.92 6.08 -5.28
C VAL A 159 -2.27 7.54 -5.62
N GLN A 160 -1.78 8.51 -4.84
CA GLN A 160 -2.01 9.92 -5.14
C GLN A 160 -1.43 10.35 -6.49
N ARG A 161 -0.23 9.86 -6.83
CA ARG A 161 0.38 10.12 -8.15
C ARG A 161 -0.45 9.49 -9.27
N SER A 162 -0.86 8.23 -9.10
CA SER A 162 -1.71 7.54 -10.06
C SER A 162 -3.02 8.30 -10.29
N LEU A 163 -3.70 8.74 -9.22
CA LEU A 163 -4.93 9.53 -9.27
C LEU A 163 -4.74 10.86 -10.01
N LYS A 164 -3.63 11.56 -9.78
CA LYS A 164 -3.33 12.81 -10.49
C LYS A 164 -3.18 12.57 -11.99
N PHE A 165 -2.45 11.54 -12.41
CA PHE A 165 -2.32 11.19 -13.82
C PHE A 165 -3.65 10.72 -14.43
N LEU A 166 -4.47 9.98 -13.67
CA LEU A 166 -5.81 9.59 -14.10
C LEU A 166 -6.69 10.83 -14.35
N ALA A 167 -6.75 11.76 -13.38
CA ALA A 167 -7.57 12.98 -13.50
C ALA A 167 -7.13 13.84 -14.67
N PHE A 168 -5.82 14.05 -14.83
CA PHE A 168 -5.28 14.80 -15.97
C PHE A 168 -5.55 14.06 -17.30
N GLY A 169 -5.36 12.74 -17.34
CA GLY A 169 -5.67 11.93 -18.51
C GLY A 169 -7.15 12.01 -18.93
N LEU A 170 -8.08 11.96 -17.96
CA LEU A 170 -9.50 12.15 -18.24
C LEU A 170 -9.83 13.53 -18.81
N LEU A 171 -9.18 14.57 -18.29
CA LEU A 171 -9.34 15.94 -18.84
C LEU A 171 -8.87 16.01 -20.27
N VAL A 172 -7.70 15.45 -20.61
CA VAL A 172 -7.19 15.37 -21.99
C VAL A 172 -8.13 14.58 -22.89
N LEU A 173 -8.70 13.47 -22.39
CA LEU A 173 -9.67 12.67 -23.13
C LEU A 173 -10.94 13.47 -23.46
N LEU A 174 -11.48 14.22 -22.50
CA LEU A 174 -12.64 15.09 -22.70
C LEU A 174 -12.35 16.18 -23.75
N LEU A 175 -11.16 16.80 -23.70
CA LEU A 175 -10.74 17.76 -24.72
C LEU A 175 -10.65 17.13 -26.11
N MET A 176 -10.12 15.90 -26.19
CA MET A 176 -10.02 15.15 -27.44
C MET A 176 -11.41 14.82 -28.04
N ILE A 177 -12.36 14.40 -27.21
CA ILE A 177 -13.74 14.13 -27.62
C ILE A 177 -14.43 15.43 -28.11
N GLY A 178 -14.27 16.54 -27.36
CA GLY A 178 -14.83 17.82 -27.74
C GLY A 178 -14.26 18.35 -29.08
N TYR A 179 -12.93 18.21 -29.25
CA TYR A 179 -12.27 18.56 -30.50
C TYR A 179 -12.78 17.74 -31.70
N PHE A 180 -12.93 16.42 -31.49
CA PHE A 180 -13.49 15.53 -32.52
C PHE A 180 -14.93 15.90 -32.89
N ALA A 181 -15.79 16.16 -31.90
CA ALA A 181 -17.17 16.55 -32.12
C ALA A 181 -17.29 17.89 -32.91
N LEU A 182 -16.44 18.86 -32.62
CA LEU A 182 -16.40 20.13 -33.35
C LEU A 182 -15.86 20.01 -34.77
N SER A 183 -14.98 19.04 -35.02
CA SER A 183 -14.40 18.82 -36.35
C SER A 183 -15.29 18.04 -37.31
N THR A 184 -16.33 17.38 -36.78
CA THR A 184 -17.32 16.59 -37.54
C THR A 184 -18.63 17.35 -37.81
N LEU A 185 -18.82 18.52 -37.15
CA LEU A 185 -19.89 19.48 -37.44
C LEU A 185 -19.52 20.41 -38.58
#